data_b09182d0655672aa8440f93e155cdaaa
#
_entry.id   b09182d0655672aa8440f93e155cdaaa
#
_cell.length_a   1.000
_cell.length_b   1.000
_cell.length_c   1.000
_cell.angle_alpha   90.00
_cell.angle_beta   90.00
_cell.angle_gamma   90.00
#
_symmetry.space_group_name_H-M   'P 1'
#
loop_
_entity.id
_entity.type
_entity.pdbx_description
1 polymer ?
#
loop_
_entity_poly.entity_id
_entity_poly.type
_entity_poly.pdbx_seq_one_letter_code
_entity_poly.pdbx_strand_id
1 'polypeptide(L)'
;MALTNAQYDEIMRGYDKRQLQNKYIHDKRIEEAYRKAPRLREIDSEIASASVRQAYRLMDGDENALAALRLAIEDYKEERAALLSTLGYPLDYFEPIYTCPDCHDTGYIDGQKCHCFKQAIINTVYSQSNIREILSRENFSTLSFDYYSDEQKNPATGLSALATAKLAVTNCHESVSYTHLRAHETGRNL
;
A
#
# COMPACT_ATOMS: atom_id res chain seq x y z
N MET A 1 -10.13 20.56 1.27
CA MET A 1 -8.96 21.44 1.06
C MET A 1 -8.42 21.18 -0.34
N ALA A 2 -8.27 22.23 -1.16
CA ALA A 2 -7.70 22.08 -2.49
C ALA A 2 -6.15 22.10 -2.37
N LEU A 3 -5.47 21.15 -3.04
CA LEU A 3 -4.02 21.18 -3.17
C LEU A 3 -3.59 22.29 -4.09
N THR A 4 -2.44 22.91 -3.83
CA THR A 4 -1.74 23.72 -4.83
C THR A 4 -1.13 22.81 -5.90
N ASN A 5 -0.88 23.35 -7.11
CA ASN A 5 -0.24 22.57 -8.18
C ASN A 5 1.13 22.02 -7.74
N ALA A 6 1.92 22.83 -7.01
CA ALA A 6 3.22 22.39 -6.50
C ALA A 6 3.12 21.19 -5.54
N GLN A 7 2.12 21.18 -4.65
CA GLN A 7 1.86 20.06 -3.74
C GLN A 7 1.41 18.80 -4.51
N TYR A 8 0.56 18.98 -5.50
CA TYR A 8 0.13 17.89 -6.37
C TYR A 8 1.33 17.27 -7.10
N ASP A 9 2.17 18.09 -7.72
CA ASP A 9 3.35 17.63 -8.45
C ASP A 9 4.37 16.94 -7.52
N GLU A 10 4.52 17.40 -6.29
CA GLU A 10 5.36 16.74 -5.27
C GLU A 10 4.84 15.33 -4.95
N ILE A 11 3.54 15.19 -4.74
CA ILE A 11 2.90 13.89 -4.50
C ILE A 11 3.11 12.96 -5.71
N MET A 12 2.88 13.46 -6.94
CA MET A 12 3.04 12.64 -8.16
C MET A 12 4.49 12.19 -8.37
N ARG A 13 5.47 13.08 -8.15
CA ARG A 13 6.89 12.67 -8.16
C ARG A 13 7.20 11.58 -7.12
N GLY A 14 6.50 11.59 -5.98
CA GLY A 14 6.60 10.52 -4.99
C GLY A 14 6.11 9.17 -5.53
N TYR A 15 5.02 9.17 -6.32
CA TYR A 15 4.51 7.97 -7.00
C TYR A 15 5.48 7.47 -8.07
N ASP A 16 5.97 8.35 -8.94
CA ASP A 16 6.94 8.01 -10.00
C ASP A 16 8.20 7.36 -9.40
N LYS A 17 8.74 7.97 -8.34
CA LYS A 17 9.90 7.42 -7.62
C LYS A 17 9.63 6.03 -7.06
N ARG A 18 8.45 5.82 -6.49
CA ARG A 18 8.04 4.53 -5.92
C ARG A 18 7.91 3.45 -7.00
N GLN A 19 7.24 3.78 -8.11
CA GLN A 19 7.11 2.87 -9.25
C GLN A 19 8.48 2.46 -9.80
N LEU A 20 9.39 3.43 -10.00
CA LEU A 20 10.75 3.15 -10.44
C LEU A 20 11.51 2.27 -9.46
N GLN A 21 11.39 2.53 -8.16
CA GLN A 21 12.05 1.74 -7.13
C GLN A 21 11.49 0.31 -7.09
N ASN A 22 10.17 0.14 -7.14
CA ASN A 22 9.52 -1.17 -7.13
C ASN A 22 9.89 -1.96 -8.39
N LYS A 23 9.90 -1.32 -9.56
CA LYS A 23 10.38 -1.93 -10.81
C LYS A 23 11.83 -2.38 -10.70
N TYR A 24 12.72 -1.54 -10.19
CA TYR A 24 14.13 -1.90 -10.01
C TYR A 24 14.31 -3.11 -9.08
N ILE A 25 13.56 -3.18 -7.98
CA ILE A 25 13.59 -4.32 -7.06
C ILE A 25 13.06 -5.57 -7.76
N HIS A 26 11.98 -5.45 -8.50
CA HIS A 26 11.39 -6.55 -9.28
C HIS A 26 12.37 -7.08 -10.33
N ASP A 27 12.96 -6.21 -11.15
CA ASP A 27 13.91 -6.59 -12.17
C ASP A 27 15.14 -7.31 -11.57
N LYS A 28 15.64 -6.81 -10.43
CA LYS A 28 16.73 -7.48 -9.69
C LYS A 28 16.35 -8.87 -9.18
N ARG A 29 15.12 -9.05 -8.68
CA ARG A 29 14.63 -10.38 -8.27
C ARG A 29 14.62 -11.36 -9.43
N ILE A 30 14.12 -10.93 -10.58
CA ILE A 30 14.09 -11.75 -11.79
C ILE A 30 15.51 -12.12 -12.24
N GLU A 31 16.43 -11.17 -12.30
CA GLU A 31 17.82 -11.44 -12.66
C GLU A 31 18.51 -12.41 -11.70
N GLU A 32 18.25 -12.28 -10.41
CA GLU A 32 18.78 -13.21 -9.42
C GLU A 32 18.23 -14.63 -9.62
N ALA A 33 16.93 -14.77 -9.86
CA ALA A 33 16.30 -16.06 -10.13
C ALA A 33 16.86 -16.71 -11.41
N TYR A 34 17.01 -15.94 -12.49
CA TYR A 34 17.61 -16.42 -13.74
C TYR A 34 19.06 -16.85 -13.59
N ARG A 35 19.85 -16.17 -12.74
CA ARG A 35 21.23 -16.58 -12.44
C ARG A 35 21.28 -17.89 -11.66
N LYS A 36 20.33 -18.13 -10.75
CA LYS A 36 20.27 -19.37 -9.97
C LYS A 36 19.69 -20.54 -10.75
N ALA A 37 18.72 -20.30 -11.62
CA ALA A 37 18.11 -21.30 -12.50
C ALA A 37 17.92 -20.71 -13.91
N PRO A 38 18.91 -20.87 -14.82
CA PRO A 38 18.83 -20.35 -16.19
C PRO A 38 17.61 -20.84 -16.97
N ARG A 39 17.08 -22.01 -16.64
CA ARG A 39 15.87 -22.57 -17.24
C ARG A 39 14.65 -21.64 -17.10
N LEU A 40 14.56 -20.84 -16.04
CA LEU A 40 13.51 -19.84 -15.88
C LEU A 40 13.49 -18.80 -17.00
N ARG A 41 14.66 -18.36 -17.46
CA ARG A 41 14.79 -17.44 -18.61
C ARG A 41 14.41 -18.12 -19.93
N GLU A 42 14.77 -19.39 -20.09
CA GLU A 42 14.41 -20.17 -21.28
C GLU A 42 12.87 -20.32 -21.35
N ILE A 43 12.21 -20.64 -20.25
CA ILE A 43 10.74 -20.72 -20.16
C ILE A 43 10.09 -19.41 -20.64
N ASP A 44 10.58 -18.26 -20.21
CA ASP A 44 10.01 -16.96 -20.62
C ASP A 44 10.22 -16.73 -22.14
N SER A 45 11.37 -17.10 -22.67
CA SER A 45 11.66 -17.05 -24.12
C SER A 45 10.77 -18.02 -24.92
N GLU A 46 10.54 -19.22 -24.39
CA GLU A 46 9.69 -20.23 -25.01
C GLU A 46 8.22 -19.80 -25.02
N ILE A 47 7.71 -19.21 -23.91
CA ILE A 47 6.36 -18.63 -23.85
C ILE A 47 6.21 -17.50 -24.88
N ALA A 48 7.17 -16.57 -24.94
CA ALA A 48 7.14 -15.49 -25.92
C ALA A 48 7.13 -16.02 -27.35
N SER A 49 7.99 -17.00 -27.66
CA SER A 49 8.08 -17.63 -28.98
C SER A 49 6.81 -18.42 -29.34
N ALA A 50 6.22 -19.12 -28.37
CA ALA A 50 4.96 -19.83 -28.54
C ALA A 50 3.81 -18.84 -28.82
N SER A 51 3.77 -17.73 -28.09
CA SER A 51 2.75 -16.69 -28.25
C SER A 51 2.79 -16.09 -29.67
N VAL A 52 3.97 -15.74 -30.16
CA VAL A 52 4.15 -15.21 -31.52
C VAL A 52 3.75 -16.25 -32.57
N ARG A 53 4.20 -17.49 -32.43
CA ARG A 53 3.87 -18.58 -33.34
C ARG A 53 2.37 -18.84 -33.42
N GLN A 54 1.68 -18.87 -32.29
CA GLN A 54 0.23 -19.07 -32.27
C GLN A 54 -0.56 -17.86 -32.78
N ALA A 55 -0.03 -16.64 -32.61
CA ALA A 55 -0.62 -15.44 -33.20
C ALA A 55 -0.62 -15.51 -34.74
N TYR A 56 0.46 -15.94 -35.36
CA TYR A 56 0.51 -16.16 -36.81
C TYR A 56 -0.51 -17.24 -37.26
N ARG A 57 -0.56 -18.39 -36.55
CA ARG A 57 -1.53 -19.44 -36.86
C ARG A 57 -3.00 -18.94 -36.77
N LEU A 58 -3.29 -18.11 -35.77
CA LEU A 58 -4.61 -17.51 -35.64
C LEU A 58 -4.94 -16.59 -36.81
N MET A 59 -3.98 -15.80 -37.29
CA MET A 59 -4.13 -14.95 -38.49
C MET A 59 -4.34 -15.78 -39.76
N ASP A 60 -3.78 -16.96 -39.81
CA ASP A 60 -3.96 -17.93 -40.94
C ASP A 60 -5.28 -18.73 -40.81
N GLY A 61 -6.11 -18.45 -39.82
CA GLY A 61 -7.43 -19.04 -39.64
C GLY A 61 -7.49 -20.32 -38.79
N ASP A 62 -6.41 -20.67 -38.08
CA ASP A 62 -6.41 -21.82 -37.16
C ASP A 62 -7.13 -21.50 -35.85
N GLU A 63 -8.39 -21.90 -35.75
CA GLU A 63 -9.24 -21.69 -34.56
C GLU A 63 -8.69 -22.39 -33.29
N ASN A 64 -7.86 -23.43 -33.42
CA ASN A 64 -7.28 -24.16 -32.30
C ASN A 64 -6.00 -23.50 -31.75
N ALA A 65 -5.46 -22.48 -32.40
CA ALA A 65 -4.22 -21.82 -32.01
C ALA A 65 -4.24 -21.30 -30.55
N LEU A 66 -5.36 -20.69 -30.12
CA LEU A 66 -5.49 -20.19 -28.76
C LEU A 66 -5.59 -21.29 -27.71
N ALA A 67 -6.25 -22.41 -28.03
CA ALA A 67 -6.33 -23.55 -27.13
C ALA A 67 -4.94 -24.20 -26.95
N ALA A 68 -4.20 -24.36 -28.05
CA ALA A 68 -2.84 -24.88 -28.02
C ALA A 68 -1.88 -23.97 -27.22
N LEU A 69 -2.03 -22.64 -27.35
CA LEU A 69 -1.24 -21.70 -26.56
C LEU A 69 -1.52 -21.82 -25.07
N ARG A 70 -2.81 -21.93 -24.68
CA ARG A 70 -3.19 -22.05 -23.28
C ARG A 70 -2.58 -23.29 -22.64
N LEU A 71 -2.64 -24.44 -23.30
CA LEU A 71 -2.03 -25.68 -22.82
C LEU A 71 -0.51 -25.53 -22.65
N ALA A 72 0.19 -24.99 -23.65
CA ALA A 72 1.62 -24.76 -23.56
C ALA A 72 2.00 -23.81 -22.41
N ILE A 73 1.21 -22.76 -22.17
CA ILE A 73 1.45 -21.83 -21.05
C ILE A 73 1.22 -22.51 -19.70
N GLU A 74 0.22 -23.41 -19.58
CA GLU A 74 -0.01 -24.17 -18.33
C GLU A 74 1.21 -25.07 -18.01
N ASP A 75 1.72 -25.81 -18.98
CA ASP A 75 2.92 -26.66 -18.78
C ASP A 75 4.12 -25.81 -18.30
N TYR A 76 4.36 -24.66 -18.93
CA TYR A 76 5.44 -23.75 -18.53
C TYR A 76 5.22 -23.12 -17.14
N LYS A 77 3.97 -22.84 -16.75
CA LYS A 77 3.65 -22.36 -15.40
C LYS A 77 3.95 -23.40 -14.34
N GLU A 78 3.61 -24.66 -14.59
CA GLU A 78 3.90 -25.76 -13.69
C GLU A 78 5.42 -25.97 -13.53
N GLU A 79 6.16 -25.98 -14.64
CA GLU A 79 7.62 -26.09 -14.61
C GLU A 79 8.25 -24.91 -13.84
N ARG A 80 7.78 -23.66 -14.08
CA ARG A 80 8.23 -22.47 -13.36
C ARG A 80 7.96 -22.58 -11.87
N ALA A 81 6.77 -23.00 -11.48
CA ALA A 81 6.38 -23.16 -10.08
C ALA A 81 7.28 -24.18 -9.35
N ALA A 82 7.60 -25.30 -10.01
CA ALA A 82 8.51 -26.31 -9.48
C ALA A 82 9.93 -25.76 -9.28
N LEU A 83 10.44 -25.00 -10.26
CA LEU A 83 11.77 -24.37 -10.16
C LEU A 83 11.83 -23.32 -9.06
N LEU A 84 10.82 -22.43 -8.94
CA LEU A 84 10.74 -21.44 -7.87
C LEU A 84 10.68 -22.12 -6.48
N SER A 85 9.86 -23.16 -6.35
CA SER A 85 9.79 -23.94 -5.11
C SER A 85 11.12 -24.57 -4.73
N THR A 86 11.87 -25.11 -5.70
CA THR A 86 13.20 -25.70 -5.49
C THR A 86 14.21 -24.64 -5.01
N LEU A 87 14.08 -23.38 -5.46
CA LEU A 87 14.90 -22.26 -5.02
C LEU A 87 14.46 -21.67 -3.67
N GLY A 88 13.34 -22.14 -3.11
CA GLY A 88 12.75 -21.60 -1.88
C GLY A 88 12.07 -20.23 -2.07
N TYR A 89 11.69 -19.89 -3.30
CA TYR A 89 10.99 -18.67 -3.62
C TYR A 89 9.46 -18.87 -3.61
N PRO A 90 8.68 -17.86 -3.24
CA PRO A 90 7.22 -17.92 -3.34
C PRO A 90 6.77 -17.97 -4.80
N LEU A 91 5.56 -18.47 -5.07
CA LEU A 91 5.02 -18.61 -6.42
C LEU A 91 4.81 -17.28 -7.15
N ASP A 92 4.54 -16.22 -6.37
CA ASP A 92 4.36 -14.84 -6.83
C ASP A 92 5.67 -14.05 -6.97
N TYR A 93 6.82 -14.72 -6.91
CA TYR A 93 8.14 -14.07 -6.94
C TYR A 93 8.38 -13.22 -8.19
N PHE A 94 7.77 -13.60 -9.31
CA PHE A 94 7.83 -12.90 -10.60
C PHE A 94 6.71 -11.88 -10.78
N GLU A 95 5.79 -11.75 -9.82
CA GLU A 95 4.72 -10.76 -9.90
C GLU A 95 5.26 -9.35 -9.63
N PRO A 96 4.67 -8.33 -10.28
CA PRO A 96 5.04 -6.94 -10.04
C PRO A 96 4.87 -6.54 -8.57
N ILE A 97 5.81 -5.72 -8.07
CA ILE A 97 5.79 -5.24 -6.69
C ILE A 97 5.05 -3.90 -6.64
N TYR A 98 4.07 -3.80 -5.76
CA TYR A 98 3.33 -2.57 -5.51
C TYR A 98 3.36 -2.22 -4.02
N THR A 99 3.52 -0.94 -3.70
CA THR A 99 3.39 -0.43 -2.33
C THR A 99 1.92 -0.28 -1.96
N CYS A 100 1.10 0.15 -2.92
CA CYS A 100 -0.36 0.15 -2.79
C CYS A 100 -0.96 -0.87 -3.76
N PRO A 101 -1.51 -1.99 -3.27
CA PRO A 101 -2.08 -3.03 -4.12
C PRO A 101 -3.34 -2.57 -4.84
N ASP A 102 -4.11 -1.62 -4.28
CA ASP A 102 -5.39 -1.21 -4.83
C ASP A 102 -5.24 -0.38 -6.11
N CYS A 103 -4.30 0.57 -6.13
CA CYS A 103 -4.08 1.44 -7.29
C CYS A 103 -2.80 1.12 -8.07
N HIS A 104 -2.06 0.08 -7.67
CA HIS A 104 -0.78 -0.29 -8.28
C HIS A 104 0.18 0.89 -8.36
N ASP A 105 0.25 1.68 -7.27
CA ASP A 105 1.09 2.87 -7.14
C ASP A 105 0.80 4.00 -8.18
N THR A 106 -0.38 4.04 -8.77
CA THR A 106 -0.81 5.14 -9.64
C THR A 106 -1.43 6.30 -8.88
N GLY A 107 -1.92 6.05 -7.65
CA GLY A 107 -2.67 7.01 -6.84
C GLY A 107 -4.14 7.13 -7.22
N TYR A 108 -4.61 6.46 -8.29
CA TYR A 108 -5.98 6.55 -8.81
C TYR A 108 -6.55 5.17 -9.12
N ILE A 109 -7.87 5.03 -8.95
CA ILE A 109 -8.67 3.87 -9.32
C ILE A 109 -9.90 4.43 -10.06
N ASP A 110 -10.12 4.04 -11.32
CA ASP A 110 -11.24 4.48 -12.16
C ASP A 110 -11.43 6.02 -12.18
N GLY A 111 -10.31 6.77 -12.24
CA GLY A 111 -10.32 8.24 -12.24
C GLY A 111 -10.55 8.88 -10.86
N GLN A 112 -10.77 8.08 -9.81
CA GLN A 112 -10.92 8.56 -8.45
C GLN A 112 -9.62 8.42 -7.66
N LYS A 113 -9.40 9.35 -6.72
CA LYS A 113 -8.23 9.31 -5.83
C LYS A 113 -8.28 8.09 -4.92
N CYS A 114 -7.26 7.24 -4.98
CA CYS A 114 -7.07 6.12 -4.08
C CYS A 114 -6.90 6.59 -2.63
N HIS A 115 -7.15 5.71 -1.66
CA HIS A 115 -6.90 6.00 -0.23
C HIS A 115 -5.45 6.43 0.03
N CYS A 116 -4.49 5.82 -0.64
CA CYS A 116 -3.06 6.18 -0.49
C CYS A 116 -2.77 7.60 -0.98
N PHE A 117 -3.47 8.08 -2.03
CA PHE A 117 -3.37 9.47 -2.50
C PHE A 117 -3.98 10.44 -1.49
N LYS A 118 -5.15 10.10 -0.93
CA LYS A 118 -5.78 10.90 0.13
C LYS A 118 -4.86 11.03 1.35
N GLN A 119 -4.20 9.94 1.73
CA GLN A 119 -3.22 9.94 2.82
C GLN A 119 -1.98 10.80 2.47
N ALA A 120 -1.50 10.74 1.23
CA ALA A 120 -0.39 11.58 0.79
C ALA A 120 -0.73 13.08 0.87
N ILE A 121 -1.97 13.48 0.51
CA ILE A 121 -2.46 14.84 0.69
C ILE A 121 -2.37 15.26 2.16
N ILE A 122 -2.90 14.45 3.07
CA ILE A 122 -2.88 14.73 4.49
C ILE A 122 -1.44 14.91 4.98
N ASN A 123 -0.55 13.99 4.62
CA ASN A 123 0.85 14.04 5.00
C ASN A 123 1.56 15.31 4.49
N THR A 124 1.29 15.71 3.24
CA THR A 124 1.88 16.93 2.64
C THR A 124 1.40 18.19 3.35
N VAL A 125 0.10 18.32 3.61
CA VAL A 125 -0.46 19.45 4.34
C VAL A 125 0.05 19.50 5.78
N TYR A 126 0.15 18.33 6.43
CA TYR A 126 0.66 18.23 7.81
C TYR A 126 2.14 18.58 7.92
N SER A 127 2.97 18.18 6.96
CA SER A 127 4.41 18.46 6.98
C SER A 127 4.71 19.96 6.83
N GLN A 128 3.84 20.70 6.12
CA GLN A 128 3.99 22.15 5.91
C GLN A 128 3.45 23.01 7.06
N SER A 129 2.70 22.44 7.99
CA SER A 129 2.01 23.19 9.04
C SER A 129 2.81 23.37 10.33
N ASN A 130 4.07 22.94 10.43
CA ASN A 130 4.89 22.88 11.66
C ASN A 130 4.23 22.11 12.84
N ILE A 131 3.00 21.58 12.64
CA ILE A 131 2.27 20.85 13.67
C ILE A 131 3.01 19.57 14.05
N ARG A 132 3.75 18.97 13.11
CA ARG A 132 4.49 17.73 13.35
C ARG A 132 5.54 17.89 14.48
N GLU A 133 6.22 19.01 14.52
CA GLU A 133 7.20 19.30 15.58
C GLU A 133 6.49 19.54 16.92
N ILE A 134 5.36 20.23 16.91
CA ILE A 134 4.55 20.45 18.10
C ILE A 134 4.01 19.11 18.63
N LEU A 135 3.41 18.27 17.76
CA LEU A 135 2.86 16.97 18.14
C LEU A 135 3.90 15.98 18.66
N SER A 136 5.17 16.10 18.22
CA SER A 136 6.24 15.25 18.76
C SER A 136 6.58 15.60 20.21
N ARG A 137 6.37 16.85 20.63
CA ARG A 137 6.64 17.38 21.96
C ARG A 137 5.38 17.43 22.84
N GLU A 138 4.23 17.73 22.24
CA GLU A 138 2.96 17.94 22.93
C GLU A 138 1.96 16.85 22.49
N ASN A 139 1.92 15.77 23.24
CA ASN A 139 1.04 14.64 22.99
C ASN A 139 0.63 13.98 24.32
N PHE A 140 -0.29 13.02 24.27
CA PHE A 140 -0.79 12.34 25.46
C PHE A 140 0.28 11.60 26.26
N SER A 141 1.38 11.15 25.63
CA SER A 141 2.46 10.47 26.32
C SER A 141 3.39 11.41 27.07
N THR A 142 3.42 12.69 26.68
CA THR A 142 4.23 13.74 27.31
C THR A 142 3.42 14.64 28.24
N LEU A 143 2.10 14.38 28.34
CA LEU A 143 1.20 15.16 29.21
C LEU A 143 1.54 14.89 30.67
N SER A 144 1.94 15.95 31.41
CA SER A 144 2.15 15.88 32.86
C SER A 144 0.88 16.31 33.60
N PHE A 145 0.52 15.55 34.61
CA PHE A 145 -0.55 15.87 35.53
C PHE A 145 -0.09 16.64 36.78
N ASP A 146 1.21 16.95 36.89
CA ASP A 146 1.81 17.58 38.07
C ASP A 146 1.31 19.00 38.34
N TYR A 147 0.74 19.63 37.33
CA TYR A 147 0.15 20.97 37.42
C TYR A 147 -1.28 21.00 37.92
N TYR A 148 -1.92 19.84 38.12
CA TYR A 148 -3.31 19.76 38.53
C TYR A 148 -3.42 19.38 40.03
N SER A 149 -4.01 20.25 40.86
CA SER A 149 -4.19 20.00 42.27
C SER A 149 -5.28 18.97 42.55
N ASP A 150 -5.04 18.10 43.55
CA ASP A 150 -6.02 17.13 44.06
C ASP A 150 -6.66 17.58 45.36
N GLU A 151 -6.24 18.72 45.96
CA GLU A 151 -6.64 19.16 47.29
C GLU A 151 -8.06 19.74 47.30
N GLN A 152 -8.45 20.47 46.27
CA GLN A 152 -9.74 21.15 46.18
C GLN A 152 -10.69 20.45 45.22
N LYS A 153 -11.87 20.12 45.69
CA LYS A 153 -12.94 19.52 44.90
C LYS A 153 -13.94 20.56 44.43
N ASN A 154 -14.35 20.50 43.18
CA ASN A 154 -15.42 21.34 42.65
C ASN A 154 -16.75 20.93 43.31
N PRO A 155 -17.48 21.86 43.98
CA PRO A 155 -18.70 21.51 44.69
C PRO A 155 -19.83 21.00 43.77
N ALA A 156 -19.82 21.37 42.49
CA ALA A 156 -20.82 20.94 41.51
C ALA A 156 -20.58 19.52 40.99
N THR A 157 -19.32 19.07 40.86
CA THR A 157 -18.96 17.78 40.26
C THR A 157 -18.40 16.78 41.27
N GLY A 158 -17.98 17.24 42.45
CA GLY A 158 -17.28 16.45 43.46
C GLY A 158 -15.85 16.02 43.06
N LEU A 159 -15.37 16.41 41.87
CA LEU A 159 -14.07 16.04 41.34
C LEU A 159 -13.01 17.12 41.62
N SER A 160 -11.80 16.70 41.88
CA SER A 160 -10.62 17.59 41.90
C SER A 160 -10.21 18.01 40.48
N ALA A 161 -9.32 19.03 40.38
CA ALA A 161 -8.75 19.43 39.10
C ALA A 161 -8.00 18.26 38.45
N LEU A 162 -7.23 17.50 39.23
CA LEU A 162 -6.51 16.31 38.76
C LEU A 162 -7.47 15.23 38.27
N ALA A 163 -8.51 14.91 39.01
CA ALA A 163 -9.51 13.91 38.63
C ALA A 163 -10.23 14.32 37.32
N THR A 164 -10.60 15.59 37.22
CA THR A 164 -11.21 16.14 35.97
C THR A 164 -10.31 16.06 34.79
N ALA A 165 -9.01 16.39 34.93
CA ALA A 165 -8.03 16.31 33.83
C ALA A 165 -7.83 14.85 33.40
N LYS A 166 -7.69 13.91 34.33
CA LYS A 166 -7.58 12.47 33.98
C LYS A 166 -8.81 11.95 33.23
N LEU A 167 -10.01 12.32 33.70
CA LEU A 167 -11.26 11.94 33.04
C LEU A 167 -11.35 12.53 31.62
N ALA A 168 -10.98 13.78 31.45
CA ALA A 168 -10.95 14.42 30.11
C ALA A 168 -10.02 13.69 29.16
N VAL A 169 -8.80 13.33 29.57
CA VAL A 169 -7.85 12.58 28.76
C VAL A 169 -8.39 11.20 28.39
N THR A 170 -8.99 10.48 29.33
CA THR A 170 -9.63 9.18 29.08
C THR A 170 -10.72 9.30 28.01
N ASN A 171 -11.63 10.27 28.17
CA ASN A 171 -12.70 10.52 27.20
C ASN A 171 -12.16 10.89 25.80
N CYS A 172 -11.06 11.66 25.74
CA CYS A 172 -10.40 11.95 24.47
C CYS A 172 -9.85 10.68 23.80
N HIS A 173 -9.19 9.81 24.55
CA HIS A 173 -8.69 8.53 24.03
C HIS A 173 -9.84 7.63 23.53
N GLU A 174 -10.90 7.52 24.28
CA GLU A 174 -12.07 6.74 23.90
C GLU A 174 -12.74 7.30 22.65
N SER A 175 -12.89 8.62 22.53
CA SER A 175 -13.50 9.26 21.36
C SER A 175 -12.72 8.99 20.08
N VAL A 176 -11.38 9.02 20.14
CA VAL A 176 -10.53 8.70 18.99
C VAL A 176 -10.68 7.23 18.59
N SER A 177 -10.67 6.30 19.56
CA SER A 177 -10.85 4.87 19.28
C SER A 177 -12.24 4.57 18.70
N TYR A 178 -13.28 5.27 19.16
CA TYR A 178 -14.65 5.07 18.69
C TYR A 178 -14.90 5.65 17.29
N THR A 179 -14.26 6.76 16.92
CA THR A 179 -14.37 7.34 15.59
C THR A 179 -13.66 6.50 14.54
N HIS A 180 -12.55 5.84 14.88
CA HIS A 180 -11.90 4.87 13.98
C HIS A 180 -12.77 3.64 13.71
N LEU A 181 -13.46 3.10 14.70
CA LEU A 181 -14.37 1.96 14.52
C LEU A 181 -15.58 2.32 13.64
N ARG A 182 -16.18 3.50 13.81
CA ARG A 182 -17.32 3.94 12.99
C ARG A 182 -16.93 4.27 11.55
N ALA A 183 -15.74 4.75 11.27
CA ALA A 183 -15.28 5.02 9.92
C ALA A 183 -15.16 3.72 9.07
N HIS A 184 -14.94 2.58 9.72
CA HIS A 184 -14.93 1.26 9.05
C HIS A 184 -16.34 0.69 8.83
N GLU A 185 -17.33 1.06 9.65
CA GLU A 185 -18.71 0.56 9.52
C GLU A 185 -19.53 1.32 8.47
N THR A 186 -19.31 2.62 8.33
CA THR A 186 -20.04 3.43 7.33
C THR A 186 -19.62 3.18 5.89
N GLY A 187 -18.48 2.54 5.64
CA GLY A 187 -18.03 2.10 4.31
C GLY A 187 -18.69 0.82 3.81
N ARG A 188 -19.53 0.16 4.63
CA ARG A 188 -20.15 -1.14 4.30
C ARG A 188 -21.62 -1.06 3.88
N ASN A 189 -22.23 0.11 3.95
CA ASN A 189 -23.67 0.33 3.71
C ASN A 189 -23.97 1.47 2.70
N LEU A 190 -23.21 1.54 1.59
CA LEU A 190 -23.57 2.34 0.41
C LEU A 190 -23.29 1.55 -0.86
#